data_6217b750e12a0fa5fcc947f20028db8b
#
_entry.id   6217b750e12a0fa5fcc947f20028db8b
#
_cell.length_a   1.000
_cell.length_b   1.000
_cell.length_c   1.000
_cell.angle_alpha   90.00
_cell.angle_beta   90.00
_cell.angle_gamma   90.00
#
_symmetry.space_group_name_H-M   'P 1'
#
loop_
_entity.id
_entity.type
_entity.pdbx_description
1 polymer ?
#
loop_
_entity_poly.entity_id
_entity_poly.type
_entity_poly.pdbx_seq_one_letter_code
_entity_poly.pdbx_strand_id
1 'polypeptide(L)'
;MKTGSFEHRGRRLVYDDYDGGSSRVLVYLHGLLLDAELNRGIADALAAQGHRVVLLDLLGHGRSDAPTHASEYRIDSYAEQVVALLDHLGVDRAVLGGLSLGANVSLVAAAEHPERVRGLILEMPVMEWAVPAAAMAFVPMLLAAHYGRPLLRITSSLMSRVPRTPLSALNSVMDAASLSPEVMSSILHGVLVGPVVPTTEQREGIGVPALVLAHTHDLIHPFNDARNLAEQLPAARLVRAHSPLELRLQPERLTRELGDFLAELWAPRPDVSSSD
;
A
#
# COMPACT_ATOMS: atom_id res chain seq x y z
N MET A 1 15.70 10.75 -5.35
CA MET A 1 14.48 10.86 -4.54
C MET A 1 14.21 12.33 -4.21
N LYS A 2 12.97 12.79 -4.35
CA LYS A 2 12.51 14.13 -4.01
C LYS A 2 11.26 13.99 -3.12
N THR A 3 11.25 14.62 -1.94
CA THR A 3 10.07 14.65 -1.07
C THR A 3 9.17 15.82 -1.44
N GLY A 4 7.87 15.56 -1.56
CA GLY A 4 6.83 16.56 -1.80
C GLY A 4 5.68 16.43 -0.81
N SER A 5 4.75 17.39 -0.87
CA SER A 5 3.50 17.31 -0.11
C SER A 5 2.38 18.01 -0.87
N PHE A 6 1.14 17.60 -0.60
CA PHE A 6 -0.06 18.21 -1.14
C PHE A 6 -1.17 18.24 -0.08
N GLU A 7 -2.21 19.00 -0.34
CA GLU A 7 -3.38 19.07 0.53
C GLU A 7 -4.55 18.29 -0.07
N HIS A 8 -5.20 17.48 0.74
CA HIS A 8 -6.44 16.80 0.42
C HIS A 8 -7.43 16.94 1.59
N ARG A 9 -8.61 17.48 1.35
CA ARG A 9 -9.66 17.71 2.38
C ARG A 9 -9.14 18.45 3.64
N GLY A 10 -8.24 19.43 3.44
CA GLY A 10 -7.64 20.21 4.53
C GLY A 10 -6.60 19.44 5.36
N ARG A 11 -6.08 18.35 4.85
CA ARG A 11 -5.01 17.55 5.46
C ARG A 11 -3.79 17.55 4.54
N ARG A 12 -2.61 17.78 5.10
CA ARG A 12 -1.34 17.69 4.41
C ARG A 12 -0.89 16.23 4.32
N LEU A 13 -0.66 15.76 3.11
CA LEU A 13 -0.11 14.44 2.80
C LEU A 13 1.30 14.59 2.22
N VAL A 14 2.19 13.66 2.57
CA VAL A 14 3.61 13.67 2.17
C VAL A 14 3.91 12.47 1.31
N TYR A 15 4.73 12.66 0.28
CA TYR A 15 5.17 11.58 -0.60
C TYR A 15 6.65 11.71 -0.94
N ASP A 16 7.29 10.60 -1.27
CA ASP A 16 8.62 10.54 -1.85
C ASP A 16 8.49 10.15 -3.33
N ASP A 17 9.07 10.97 -4.22
CA ASP A 17 9.08 10.78 -5.67
C ASP A 17 10.48 10.35 -6.13
N TYR A 18 10.56 9.14 -6.63
CA TYR A 18 11.74 8.52 -7.22
C TYR A 18 11.62 8.66 -8.74
N ASP A 19 12.07 9.79 -9.26
CA ASP A 19 11.99 10.10 -10.67
C ASP A 19 13.00 9.26 -11.44
N GLY A 20 12.50 8.27 -12.16
CA GLY A 20 13.26 7.47 -13.09
C GLY A 20 13.35 8.07 -14.50
N GLY A 21 12.98 9.37 -14.66
CA GLY A 21 12.96 10.04 -15.97
C GLY A 21 11.84 9.58 -16.89
N SER A 22 10.78 8.99 -16.35
CA SER A 22 9.70 8.33 -17.10
C SER A 22 8.32 8.85 -16.69
N SER A 23 7.40 8.92 -17.66
CA SER A 23 5.95 9.08 -17.39
C SER A 23 5.28 7.80 -16.89
N ARG A 24 6.05 6.71 -16.70
CA ARG A 24 5.59 5.39 -16.26
C ARG A 24 5.52 5.36 -14.73
N VAL A 25 4.42 5.81 -14.17
CA VAL A 25 4.28 6.01 -12.73
C VAL A 25 3.73 4.77 -12.04
N LEU A 26 4.43 4.31 -11.00
CA LEU A 26 3.95 3.40 -9.98
C LEU A 26 3.75 4.17 -8.69
N VAL A 27 2.53 4.18 -8.14
CA VAL A 27 2.28 4.58 -6.75
C VAL A 27 2.29 3.31 -5.89
N TYR A 28 3.21 3.24 -4.92
CA TYR A 28 3.34 2.05 -4.07
C TYR A 28 3.14 2.41 -2.60
N LEU A 29 2.15 1.77 -1.97
CA LEU A 29 1.63 2.12 -0.65
C LEU A 29 2.15 1.17 0.41
N HIS A 30 2.30 1.69 1.62
CA HIS A 30 2.73 0.92 2.80
C HIS A 30 1.57 0.14 3.44
N GLY A 31 1.91 -0.77 4.37
CA GLY A 31 0.95 -1.51 5.19
C GLY A 31 0.42 -0.69 6.38
N LEU A 32 -0.59 -1.24 7.06
CA LEU A 32 -1.20 -0.63 8.23
C LEU A 32 -0.16 -0.31 9.32
N LEU A 33 -0.23 0.89 9.88
CA LEU A 33 0.68 1.47 10.88
C LEU A 33 2.12 1.71 10.40
N LEU A 34 2.50 1.28 9.21
CA LEU A 34 3.83 1.50 8.61
C LEU A 34 3.84 2.83 7.81
N ASP A 35 4.91 3.14 7.11
CA ASP A 35 5.06 4.35 6.33
C ASP A 35 5.82 4.11 5.00
N ALA A 36 6.02 5.15 4.21
CA ALA A 36 6.70 5.11 2.93
C ALA A 36 8.16 4.62 3.05
N GLU A 37 8.81 4.82 4.19
CA GLU A 37 10.21 4.44 4.40
C GLU A 37 10.44 2.94 4.25
N LEU A 38 9.44 2.11 4.61
CA LEU A 38 9.48 0.66 4.43
C LEU A 38 9.81 0.26 2.98
N ASN A 39 9.33 1.02 2.01
CA ASN A 39 9.35 0.66 0.59
C ASN A 39 10.48 1.37 -0.20
N ARG A 40 11.36 2.15 0.47
CA ARG A 40 12.43 2.92 -0.19
C ARG A 40 13.35 2.03 -1.03
N GLY A 41 13.76 0.88 -0.53
CA GLY A 41 14.63 -0.04 -1.27
C GLY A 41 13.99 -0.56 -2.56
N ILE A 42 12.68 -0.81 -2.54
CA ILE A 42 11.91 -1.21 -3.74
C ILE A 42 11.86 -0.06 -4.73
N ALA A 43 11.59 1.16 -4.25
CA ALA A 43 11.51 2.34 -5.10
C ALA A 43 12.86 2.68 -5.75
N ASP A 44 13.97 2.60 -5.01
CA ASP A 44 15.31 2.78 -5.56
C ASP A 44 15.62 1.75 -6.65
N ALA A 45 15.31 0.48 -6.42
CA ALA A 45 15.56 -0.60 -7.37
C ALA A 45 14.75 -0.46 -8.66
N LEU A 46 13.47 -0.06 -8.57
CA LEU A 46 12.61 0.14 -9.74
C LEU A 46 12.94 1.45 -10.47
N ALA A 47 13.32 2.51 -9.74
CA ALA A 47 13.79 3.76 -10.34
C ALA A 47 15.09 3.55 -11.14
N ALA A 48 16.01 2.71 -10.65
CA ALA A 48 17.21 2.31 -11.40
C ALA A 48 16.88 1.55 -12.70
N GLN A 49 15.69 0.95 -12.82
CA GLN A 49 15.16 0.32 -14.03
C GLN A 49 14.41 1.31 -14.95
N GLY A 50 14.37 2.61 -14.60
CA GLY A 50 13.74 3.65 -15.41
C GLY A 50 12.23 3.85 -15.13
N HIS A 51 11.69 3.33 -14.01
CA HIS A 51 10.32 3.59 -13.57
C HIS A 51 10.27 4.78 -12.63
N ARG A 52 9.26 5.64 -12.74
CA ARG A 52 8.97 6.64 -11.72
C ARG A 52 8.15 5.98 -10.62
N VAL A 53 8.66 5.98 -9.39
CA VAL A 53 8.00 5.38 -8.24
C VAL A 53 7.66 6.45 -7.23
N VAL A 54 6.39 6.51 -6.82
CA VAL A 54 5.90 7.45 -5.81
C VAL A 54 5.44 6.65 -4.59
N LEU A 55 6.02 6.96 -3.44
CA LEU A 55 5.66 6.39 -2.15
C LEU A 55 4.87 7.44 -1.38
N LEU A 56 3.61 7.16 -1.04
CA LEU A 56 2.74 8.04 -0.27
C LEU A 56 2.72 7.60 1.20
N ASP A 57 2.95 8.53 2.11
CA ASP A 57 2.53 8.37 3.50
C ASP A 57 1.02 8.63 3.57
N LEU A 58 0.21 7.61 3.75
CA LEU A 58 -1.24 7.74 3.92
C LEU A 58 -1.56 8.55 5.18
N LEU A 59 -2.71 9.19 5.23
CA LEU A 59 -3.15 9.95 6.41
C LEU A 59 -2.97 9.13 7.69
N GLY A 60 -2.44 9.73 8.74
CA GLY A 60 -2.15 9.06 10.03
C GLY A 60 -0.82 8.32 10.07
N HIS A 61 -0.08 8.23 8.97
CA HIS A 61 1.14 7.46 8.86
C HIS A 61 2.33 8.35 8.46
N GLY A 62 3.51 7.98 8.89
CA GLY A 62 4.77 8.64 8.54
C GLY A 62 4.75 10.14 8.79
N ARG A 63 4.95 10.93 7.73
CA ARG A 63 5.08 12.40 7.77
C ARG A 63 3.79 13.14 7.41
N SER A 64 2.73 12.43 7.05
CA SER A 64 1.41 12.99 6.77
C SER A 64 0.69 13.39 8.06
N ASP A 65 -0.30 14.28 7.95
CA ASP A 65 -1.12 14.68 9.10
C ASP A 65 -1.78 13.47 9.75
N ALA A 66 -1.98 13.55 11.08
CA ALA A 66 -2.48 12.45 11.89
C ALA A 66 -3.65 12.90 12.80
N PRO A 67 -4.85 13.13 12.22
CA PRO A 67 -6.03 13.47 13.00
C PRO A 67 -6.49 12.33 13.91
N THR A 68 -7.32 12.64 14.92
CA THR A 68 -7.81 11.67 15.91
C THR A 68 -9.26 11.25 15.66
N HIS A 69 -9.77 11.39 14.46
CA HIS A 69 -11.13 11.01 14.06
C HIS A 69 -11.11 9.73 13.21
N ALA A 70 -11.66 8.63 13.74
CA ALA A 70 -11.64 7.32 13.09
C ALA A 70 -12.28 7.31 11.69
N SER A 71 -13.28 8.17 11.45
CA SER A 71 -13.95 8.27 10.14
C SER A 71 -13.04 8.74 8.99
N GLU A 72 -11.89 9.34 9.30
CA GLU A 72 -10.92 9.79 8.30
C GLU A 72 -10.00 8.64 7.81
N TYR A 73 -10.03 7.47 8.46
CA TYR A 73 -9.11 6.34 8.26
C TYR A 73 -9.76 5.12 7.59
N ARG A 74 -10.78 5.34 6.78
CA ARG A 74 -11.43 4.28 6.01
C ARG A 74 -10.63 3.96 4.75
N ILE A 75 -10.73 2.74 4.25
CA ILE A 75 -9.98 2.31 3.05
C ILE A 75 -10.43 3.08 1.80
N ASP A 76 -11.72 3.37 1.65
CA ASP A 76 -12.26 4.24 0.61
C ASP A 76 -11.68 5.67 0.69
N SER A 77 -11.58 6.23 1.90
CA SER A 77 -10.93 7.55 2.09
C SER A 77 -9.44 7.52 1.73
N TYR A 78 -8.75 6.42 1.94
CA TYR A 78 -7.37 6.26 1.49
C TYR A 78 -7.26 6.14 -0.03
N ALA A 79 -8.21 5.48 -0.70
CA ALA A 79 -8.27 5.41 -2.15
C ALA A 79 -8.42 6.81 -2.77
N GLU A 80 -9.26 7.67 -2.20
CA GLU A 80 -9.40 9.07 -2.59
C GLU A 80 -8.08 9.87 -2.45
N GLN A 81 -7.26 9.58 -1.42
CA GLN A 81 -5.95 10.22 -1.26
C GLN A 81 -5.00 9.85 -2.39
N VAL A 82 -5.06 8.59 -2.88
CA VAL A 82 -4.26 8.15 -4.03
C VAL A 82 -4.69 8.88 -5.31
N VAL A 83 -5.99 9.02 -5.55
CA VAL A 83 -6.51 9.77 -6.70
C VAL A 83 -6.08 11.24 -6.62
N ALA A 84 -6.22 11.87 -5.45
CA ALA A 84 -5.78 13.24 -5.23
C ALA A 84 -4.26 13.42 -5.42
N LEU A 85 -3.45 12.42 -5.07
CA LEU A 85 -2.00 12.43 -5.38
C LEU A 85 -1.77 12.42 -6.89
N LEU A 86 -2.49 11.58 -7.65
CA LEU A 86 -2.37 11.56 -9.11
C LEU A 86 -2.75 12.92 -9.73
N ASP A 87 -3.82 13.56 -9.25
CA ASP A 87 -4.21 14.90 -9.68
C ASP A 87 -3.15 15.94 -9.39
N HIS A 88 -2.59 15.92 -8.16
CA HIS A 88 -1.51 16.81 -7.76
C HIS A 88 -0.25 16.65 -8.63
N LEU A 89 0.07 15.43 -9.04
CA LEU A 89 1.23 15.12 -9.87
C LEU A 89 0.97 15.33 -11.38
N GLY A 90 -0.25 15.65 -11.78
CA GLY A 90 -0.65 15.74 -13.19
C GLY A 90 -0.55 14.40 -13.92
N VAL A 91 -0.85 13.29 -13.22
CA VAL A 91 -0.77 11.93 -13.75
C VAL A 91 -2.18 11.41 -14.01
N ASP A 92 -2.53 11.20 -15.27
CA ASP A 92 -3.87 10.71 -15.66
C ASP A 92 -4.09 9.27 -15.17
N ARG A 93 -3.13 8.39 -15.40
CA ARG A 93 -3.20 6.96 -15.04
C ARG A 93 -1.86 6.46 -14.51
N ALA A 94 -1.91 5.67 -13.43
CA ALA A 94 -0.74 5.04 -12.84
C ALA A 94 -0.96 3.53 -12.59
N VAL A 95 0.12 2.79 -12.41
CA VAL A 95 0.05 1.49 -11.72
C VAL A 95 -0.07 1.78 -10.24
N LEU A 96 -1.05 1.16 -9.58
CA LEU A 96 -1.23 1.27 -8.14
C LEU A 96 -0.81 -0.04 -7.48
N GLY A 97 -0.17 0.05 -6.34
CA GLY A 97 0.21 -1.14 -5.62
C GLY A 97 0.56 -0.87 -4.18
N GLY A 98 0.89 -1.92 -3.45
CA GLY A 98 1.32 -1.80 -2.07
C GLY A 98 1.19 -3.08 -1.28
N LEU A 99 1.61 -2.98 -0.02
CA LEU A 99 1.61 -4.04 0.97
C LEU A 99 0.31 -4.02 1.78
N SER A 100 -0.38 -5.15 1.90
CA SER A 100 -1.49 -5.36 2.85
C SER A 100 -2.55 -4.24 2.72
N LEU A 101 -2.67 -3.31 3.66
CA LEU A 101 -3.52 -2.12 3.55
C LEU A 101 -3.33 -1.41 2.19
N GLY A 102 -2.08 -1.21 1.76
CA GLY A 102 -1.79 -0.56 0.48
C GLY A 102 -2.31 -1.34 -0.73
N ALA A 103 -2.30 -2.68 -0.68
CA ALA A 103 -2.91 -3.53 -1.70
C ALA A 103 -4.44 -3.35 -1.72
N ASN A 104 -5.08 -3.33 -0.56
CA ASN A 104 -6.52 -3.13 -0.43
C ASN A 104 -6.97 -1.74 -0.91
N VAL A 105 -6.22 -0.69 -0.55
CA VAL A 105 -6.45 0.69 -1.05
C VAL A 105 -6.34 0.73 -2.56
N SER A 106 -5.35 0.05 -3.15
CA SER A 106 -5.16 -0.02 -4.60
C SER A 106 -6.32 -0.76 -5.31
N LEU A 107 -6.84 -1.83 -4.68
CA LEU A 107 -8.03 -2.56 -5.18
C LEU A 107 -9.28 -1.68 -5.16
N VAL A 108 -9.52 -0.95 -4.06
CA VAL A 108 -10.65 -0.02 -3.94
C VAL A 108 -10.53 1.09 -4.98
N ALA A 109 -9.35 1.70 -5.12
CA ALA A 109 -9.12 2.72 -6.14
C ALA A 109 -9.36 2.18 -7.56
N ALA A 110 -9.00 0.93 -7.86
CA ALA A 110 -9.25 0.33 -9.17
C ALA A 110 -10.74 0.02 -9.43
N ALA A 111 -11.50 -0.30 -8.39
CA ALA A 111 -12.93 -0.54 -8.49
C ALA A 111 -13.74 0.76 -8.63
N GLU A 112 -13.35 1.81 -7.91
CA GLU A 112 -14.09 3.09 -7.86
C GLU A 112 -13.63 4.07 -8.94
N HIS A 113 -12.35 4.02 -9.36
CA HIS A 113 -11.73 4.92 -10.33
C HIS A 113 -10.95 4.15 -11.41
N PRO A 114 -11.58 3.23 -12.15
CA PRO A 114 -10.90 2.36 -13.12
C PRO A 114 -10.16 3.14 -14.22
N GLU A 115 -10.62 4.35 -14.56
CA GLU A 115 -9.99 5.24 -15.54
C GLU A 115 -8.63 5.77 -15.08
N ARG A 116 -8.37 5.78 -13.76
CA ARG A 116 -7.11 6.27 -13.16
C ARG A 116 -6.05 5.17 -12.99
N VAL A 117 -6.45 3.90 -13.16
CA VAL A 117 -5.60 2.75 -12.89
C VAL A 117 -5.17 2.06 -14.18
N ARG A 118 -3.88 1.85 -14.36
CA ARG A 118 -3.28 1.16 -15.50
C ARG A 118 -3.03 -0.33 -15.22
N GLY A 119 -2.76 -0.67 -13.99
CA GLY A 119 -2.48 -2.02 -13.51
C GLY A 119 -2.31 -2.04 -12.00
N LEU A 120 -2.23 -3.23 -11.42
CA LEU A 120 -2.16 -3.43 -9.98
C LEU A 120 -0.96 -4.28 -9.58
N ILE A 121 -0.30 -3.92 -8.46
CA ILE A 121 0.71 -4.74 -7.78
C ILE A 121 0.27 -4.94 -6.34
N LEU A 122 -0.25 -6.12 -6.03
CA LEU A 122 -0.94 -6.42 -4.77
C LEU A 122 -0.10 -7.37 -3.92
N GLU A 123 0.64 -6.81 -2.97
CA GLU A 123 1.49 -7.58 -2.06
C GLU A 123 0.71 -7.93 -0.79
N MET A 124 0.52 -9.23 -0.55
CA MET A 124 -0.17 -9.76 0.63
C MET A 124 -1.51 -9.05 0.91
N PRO A 125 -2.47 -9.05 -0.03
CA PRO A 125 -3.76 -8.43 0.18
C PRO A 125 -4.52 -9.13 1.31
N VAL A 126 -5.28 -8.35 2.10
CA VAL A 126 -6.15 -8.84 3.18
C VAL A 126 -7.56 -9.01 2.61
N MET A 127 -7.98 -10.25 2.41
CA MET A 127 -9.30 -10.56 1.86
C MET A 127 -10.23 -11.11 2.95
N GLU A 128 -11.39 -11.61 2.56
CA GLU A 128 -12.44 -12.02 3.50
C GLU A 128 -11.99 -13.09 4.51
N TRP A 129 -11.16 -14.04 4.10
CA TRP A 129 -10.65 -15.11 4.97
C TRP A 129 -9.58 -14.65 5.95
N ALA A 130 -8.90 -13.55 5.61
CA ALA A 130 -7.91 -12.92 6.48
C ALA A 130 -8.55 -12.11 7.62
N VAL A 131 -9.79 -11.63 7.45
CA VAL A 131 -10.46 -10.73 8.42
C VAL A 131 -10.45 -11.25 9.86
N PRO A 132 -10.78 -12.53 10.15
CA PRO A 132 -10.71 -13.02 11.54
C PRO A 132 -9.31 -12.98 12.12
N ALA A 133 -8.28 -13.36 11.35
CA ALA A 133 -6.89 -13.33 11.80
C ALA A 133 -6.37 -11.89 11.99
N ALA A 134 -6.70 -10.99 11.07
CA ALA A 134 -6.42 -9.58 11.20
C ALA A 134 -7.11 -8.97 12.44
N ALA A 135 -8.36 -9.31 12.69
CA ALA A 135 -9.07 -8.87 13.90
C ALA A 135 -8.40 -9.40 15.18
N MET A 136 -7.98 -10.67 15.20
CA MET A 136 -7.25 -11.22 16.35
C MET A 136 -5.91 -10.52 16.61
N ALA A 137 -5.24 -10.03 15.57
CA ALA A 137 -3.99 -9.28 15.71
C ALA A 137 -4.23 -7.82 16.12
N PHE A 138 -5.18 -7.13 15.50
CA PHE A 138 -5.32 -5.69 15.62
C PHE A 138 -6.33 -5.23 16.69
N VAL A 139 -7.36 -6.04 17.02
CA VAL A 139 -8.32 -5.66 18.07
C VAL A 139 -7.66 -5.54 19.45
N PRO A 140 -6.76 -6.45 19.90
CA PRO A 140 -6.01 -6.23 21.13
C PRO A 140 -5.17 -4.95 21.13
N MET A 141 -4.56 -4.60 19.99
CA MET A 141 -3.82 -3.34 19.84
C MET A 141 -4.75 -2.12 19.95
N LEU A 142 -5.92 -2.18 19.33
CA LEU A 142 -6.96 -1.14 19.45
C LEU A 142 -7.38 -0.96 20.90
N LEU A 143 -7.67 -2.05 21.61
CA LEU A 143 -8.05 -2.01 23.03
C LEU A 143 -6.92 -1.46 23.90
N ALA A 144 -5.67 -1.89 23.67
CA ALA A 144 -4.52 -1.35 24.36
C ALA A 144 -4.33 0.15 24.08
N ALA A 145 -4.48 0.59 22.83
CA ALA A 145 -4.40 2.00 22.46
C ALA A 145 -5.54 2.82 23.05
N HIS A 146 -6.70 2.22 23.28
CA HIS A 146 -7.86 2.91 23.88
C HIS A 146 -7.78 2.99 25.40
N TYR A 147 -7.49 1.87 26.09
CA TYR A 147 -7.51 1.78 27.55
C TYR A 147 -6.16 1.97 28.20
N GLY A 148 -5.07 1.62 27.49
CA GLY A 148 -3.68 1.72 27.96
C GLY A 148 -2.97 3.05 27.65
N ARG A 149 -3.71 4.10 27.28
CA ARG A 149 -3.17 5.41 26.84
C ARG A 149 -2.02 5.96 27.68
N PRO A 150 -2.10 6.01 29.03
CA PRO A 150 -1.00 6.61 29.83
C PRO A 150 0.34 5.89 29.62
N LEU A 151 0.30 4.56 29.63
CA LEU A 151 1.51 3.74 29.42
C LEU A 151 2.02 3.86 27.99
N LEU A 152 1.14 3.76 27.00
CA LEU A 152 1.53 3.84 25.59
C LEU A 152 2.05 5.22 25.20
N ARG A 153 1.59 6.32 25.81
CA ARG A 153 2.19 7.65 25.62
C ARG A 153 3.64 7.71 26.08
N ILE A 154 3.96 7.05 27.20
CA ILE A 154 5.33 7.00 27.71
C ILE A 154 6.20 6.19 26.75
N THR A 155 5.75 4.99 26.36
CA THR A 155 6.52 4.11 25.46
C THR A 155 6.69 4.70 24.07
N SER A 156 5.67 5.30 23.46
CA SER A 156 5.77 5.97 22.17
C SER A 156 6.70 7.20 22.23
N SER A 157 6.63 7.99 23.31
CA SER A 157 7.53 9.12 23.52
C SER A 157 9.00 8.68 23.72
N LEU A 158 9.24 7.53 24.34
CA LEU A 158 10.59 6.98 24.45
C LEU A 158 11.07 6.46 23.09
N MET A 159 10.20 5.75 22.36
CA MET A 159 10.52 5.22 21.02
C MET A 159 10.85 6.33 20.03
N SER A 160 10.14 7.45 20.05
CA SER A 160 10.39 8.58 19.16
C SER A 160 11.75 9.25 19.37
N ARG A 161 12.46 8.97 20.48
CA ARG A 161 13.81 9.47 20.78
C ARG A 161 14.92 8.51 20.37
N VAL A 162 14.56 7.29 19.96
CA VAL A 162 15.55 6.30 19.51
C VAL A 162 16.15 6.76 18.17
N PRO A 163 17.48 6.79 18.04
CA PRO A 163 18.13 7.20 16.80
C PRO A 163 17.74 6.32 15.62
N ARG A 164 17.61 6.92 14.45
CA ARG A 164 17.38 6.21 13.19
C ARG A 164 18.50 5.24 12.88
N THR A 165 18.14 4.13 12.27
CA THR A 165 19.06 3.09 11.82
C THR A 165 19.30 3.17 10.32
N PRO A 166 20.33 2.52 9.77
CA PRO A 166 20.49 2.39 8.31
C PRO A 166 19.40 1.53 7.64
N LEU A 167 18.59 0.81 8.42
CA LEU A 167 17.57 -0.12 7.93
C LEU A 167 16.21 0.56 7.87
N SER A 168 15.78 0.96 6.68
CA SER A 168 14.48 1.63 6.43
C SER A 168 13.29 0.86 7.00
N ALA A 169 13.27 -0.47 6.84
CA ALA A 169 12.19 -1.30 7.38
C ALA A 169 12.11 -1.25 8.93
N LEU A 170 13.25 -1.20 9.61
CA LEU A 170 13.29 -1.07 11.07
C LEU A 170 12.82 0.32 11.50
N ASN A 171 13.21 1.36 10.79
CA ASN A 171 12.78 2.73 11.08
C ASN A 171 11.25 2.86 10.94
N SER A 172 10.65 2.27 9.91
CA SER A 172 9.19 2.27 9.73
C SER A 172 8.46 1.57 10.89
N VAL A 173 9.01 0.46 11.40
CA VAL A 173 8.47 -0.20 12.61
C VAL A 173 8.63 0.67 13.86
N MET A 174 9.74 1.39 13.99
CA MET A 174 9.96 2.33 15.09
C MET A 174 8.99 3.51 15.03
N ASP A 175 8.68 4.00 13.83
CA ASP A 175 7.68 5.06 13.62
C ASP A 175 6.28 4.57 14.02
N ALA A 176 5.91 3.35 13.64
CA ALA A 176 4.66 2.73 14.09
C ALA A 176 4.57 2.64 15.62
N ALA A 177 5.67 2.26 16.29
CA ALA A 177 5.74 2.20 17.76
C ALA A 177 5.78 3.59 18.42
N SER A 178 6.07 4.65 17.65
CA SER A 178 6.12 6.05 18.10
C SER A 178 4.80 6.78 17.94
N LEU A 179 3.80 6.16 17.27
CA LEU A 179 2.47 6.74 17.11
C LEU A 179 1.82 7.03 18.46
N SER A 180 1.14 8.17 18.56
CA SER A 180 0.32 8.43 19.76
C SER A 180 -0.82 7.42 19.87
N PRO A 181 -1.18 6.97 21.07
CA PRO A 181 -2.27 6.01 21.24
C PRO A 181 -3.62 6.50 20.70
N GLU A 182 -3.86 7.80 20.67
CA GLU A 182 -5.05 8.40 20.10
C GLU A 182 -5.11 8.19 18.58
N VAL A 183 -4.02 8.47 17.89
CA VAL A 183 -3.90 8.29 16.43
C VAL A 183 -3.96 6.80 16.10
N MET A 184 -3.19 5.95 16.79
CA MET A 184 -3.21 4.50 16.60
C MET A 184 -4.63 3.92 16.78
N SER A 185 -5.33 4.33 17.85
CA SER A 185 -6.73 3.91 18.10
C SER A 185 -7.65 4.35 16.97
N SER A 186 -7.49 5.58 16.45
CA SER A 186 -8.33 6.11 15.38
C SER A 186 -8.09 5.40 14.05
N ILE A 187 -6.82 5.13 13.69
CA ILE A 187 -6.46 4.37 12.49
C ILE A 187 -7.06 2.95 12.56
N LEU A 188 -6.78 2.23 13.64
CA LEU A 188 -7.26 0.85 13.80
C LEU A 188 -8.78 0.79 13.78
N HIS A 189 -9.48 1.72 14.46
CA HIS A 189 -10.93 1.77 14.44
C HIS A 189 -11.46 2.05 13.03
N GLY A 190 -10.93 3.05 12.32
CA GLY A 190 -11.40 3.42 10.98
C GLY A 190 -11.21 2.29 9.96
N VAL A 191 -10.06 1.62 9.99
CA VAL A 191 -9.76 0.51 9.07
C VAL A 191 -10.57 -0.75 9.40
N LEU A 192 -10.76 -1.09 10.69
CA LEU A 192 -11.44 -2.33 11.09
C LEU A 192 -12.97 -2.26 10.97
N VAL A 193 -13.58 -1.07 10.97
CA VAL A 193 -15.05 -0.91 10.93
C VAL A 193 -15.58 -0.70 9.52
N GLY A 194 -14.74 -0.26 8.58
CA GLY A 194 -15.12 -0.05 7.18
C GLY A 194 -15.07 -1.32 6.32
N PRO A 195 -15.61 -1.27 5.08
CA PRO A 195 -15.36 -2.32 4.10
C PRO A 195 -13.86 -2.42 3.81
N VAL A 196 -13.33 -3.65 3.89
CA VAL A 196 -11.88 -3.90 3.76
C VAL A 196 -11.47 -4.04 2.31
N VAL A 197 -12.36 -4.58 1.46
CA VAL A 197 -12.12 -4.86 0.04
C VAL A 197 -13.37 -4.58 -0.79
N PRO A 198 -13.24 -4.36 -2.11
CA PRO A 198 -14.38 -4.34 -3.03
C PRO A 198 -15.13 -5.67 -3.02
N THR A 199 -16.42 -5.66 -3.36
CA THR A 199 -17.21 -6.89 -3.51
C THR A 199 -16.63 -7.79 -4.58
N THR A 200 -16.98 -9.09 -4.57
CA THR A 200 -16.55 -10.03 -5.61
C THR A 200 -16.92 -9.54 -7.01
N GLU A 201 -18.14 -9.05 -7.19
CA GLU A 201 -18.61 -8.50 -8.46
C GLU A 201 -17.77 -7.30 -8.93
N GLN A 202 -17.41 -6.40 -8.01
CA GLN A 202 -16.53 -5.28 -8.33
C GLN A 202 -15.12 -5.75 -8.73
N ARG A 203 -14.58 -6.77 -8.04
CA ARG A 203 -13.26 -7.34 -8.37
C ARG A 203 -13.26 -8.02 -9.74
N GLU A 204 -14.29 -8.78 -10.07
CA GLU A 204 -14.47 -9.41 -11.40
C GLU A 204 -14.59 -8.36 -12.51
N GLY A 205 -15.05 -7.15 -12.19
CA GLY A 205 -15.09 -6.00 -13.11
C GLY A 205 -13.75 -5.29 -13.30
N ILE A 206 -12.72 -5.56 -12.52
CA ILE A 206 -11.39 -4.93 -12.64
C ILE A 206 -10.64 -5.56 -13.82
N GLY A 207 -10.76 -4.97 -15.01
CA GLY A 207 -10.16 -5.49 -16.24
C GLY A 207 -8.67 -5.14 -16.46
N VAL A 208 -8.02 -4.41 -15.54
CA VAL A 208 -6.60 -4.07 -15.69
C VAL A 208 -5.71 -5.23 -15.27
N PRO A 209 -4.51 -5.40 -15.89
CA PRO A 209 -3.57 -6.42 -15.46
C PRO A 209 -3.17 -6.26 -13.99
N ALA A 210 -3.04 -7.38 -13.29
CA ALA A 210 -2.67 -7.39 -11.88
C ALA A 210 -1.57 -8.42 -11.59
N LEU A 211 -0.61 -8.05 -10.75
CA LEU A 211 0.40 -8.93 -10.19
C LEU A 211 0.12 -9.09 -8.68
N VAL A 212 -0.24 -10.30 -8.27
CA VAL A 212 -0.53 -10.62 -6.87
C VAL A 212 0.69 -11.33 -6.28
N LEU A 213 1.22 -10.81 -5.19
CA LEU A 213 2.37 -11.38 -4.46
C LEU A 213 1.91 -11.94 -3.11
N ALA A 214 2.20 -13.21 -2.83
CA ALA A 214 1.86 -13.85 -1.57
C ALA A 214 2.85 -14.96 -1.20
N HIS A 215 2.90 -15.33 0.06
CA HIS A 215 3.69 -16.48 0.54
C HIS A 215 2.86 -17.40 1.42
N THR A 216 3.32 -18.65 1.64
CA THR A 216 2.50 -19.71 2.22
C THR A 216 2.46 -19.78 3.74
N HIS A 217 3.29 -19.00 4.44
CA HIS A 217 3.45 -19.09 5.89
C HIS A 217 3.15 -17.72 6.55
N ASP A 218 1.92 -17.22 6.38
CA ASP A 218 1.45 -16.00 6.99
C ASP A 218 0.12 -16.24 7.72
N LEU A 219 0.05 -15.79 8.97
CA LEU A 219 -1.15 -15.94 9.78
C LEU A 219 -2.19 -14.86 9.46
N ILE A 220 -1.75 -13.69 9.00
CA ILE A 220 -2.61 -12.53 8.73
C ILE A 220 -3.03 -12.50 7.27
N HIS A 221 -2.18 -13.00 6.35
CA HIS A 221 -2.41 -12.97 4.91
C HIS A 221 -2.41 -14.40 4.35
N PRO A 222 -3.52 -15.15 4.48
CA PRO A 222 -3.61 -16.52 3.99
C PRO A 222 -3.32 -16.58 2.49
N PHE A 223 -2.44 -17.48 2.08
CA PHE A 223 -2.08 -17.66 0.66
C PHE A 223 -3.30 -17.93 -0.23
N ASN A 224 -4.32 -18.63 0.32
CA ASN A 224 -5.56 -18.89 -0.39
C ASN A 224 -6.35 -17.63 -0.73
N ASP A 225 -6.29 -16.57 0.11
CA ASP A 225 -6.92 -15.30 -0.19
C ASP A 225 -6.31 -14.66 -1.44
N ALA A 226 -4.97 -14.62 -1.52
CA ALA A 226 -4.27 -14.09 -2.67
C ALA A 226 -4.51 -14.92 -3.94
N ARG A 227 -4.60 -16.26 -3.80
CA ARG A 227 -4.93 -17.15 -4.92
C ARG A 227 -6.36 -16.91 -5.41
N ASN A 228 -7.32 -16.85 -4.52
CA ASN A 228 -8.72 -16.59 -4.87
C ASN A 228 -8.88 -15.21 -5.52
N LEU A 229 -8.17 -14.20 -5.01
CA LEU A 229 -8.15 -12.89 -5.64
C LEU A 229 -7.60 -12.95 -7.06
N ALA A 230 -6.49 -13.67 -7.28
CA ALA A 230 -5.90 -13.82 -8.60
C ALA A 230 -6.82 -14.59 -9.58
N GLU A 231 -7.67 -15.48 -9.07
CA GLU A 231 -8.70 -16.17 -9.87
C GLU A 231 -9.91 -15.27 -10.18
N GLN A 232 -10.24 -14.32 -9.31
CA GLN A 232 -11.34 -13.36 -9.50
C GLN A 232 -10.98 -12.23 -10.46
N LEU A 233 -9.73 -11.79 -10.47
CA LEU A 233 -9.26 -10.72 -11.34
C LEU A 233 -8.97 -11.27 -12.76
N PRO A 234 -9.67 -10.81 -13.82
CA PRO A 234 -9.60 -11.43 -15.17
C PRO A 234 -8.21 -11.45 -15.79
N ALA A 235 -7.32 -10.55 -15.41
CA ALA A 235 -5.97 -10.40 -15.98
C ALA A 235 -4.88 -10.45 -14.90
N ALA A 236 -5.04 -11.31 -13.89
CA ALA A 236 -4.09 -11.41 -12.81
C ALA A 236 -3.06 -12.54 -12.99
N ARG A 237 -1.87 -12.31 -12.44
CA ARG A 237 -0.81 -13.33 -12.24
C ARG A 237 -0.51 -13.42 -10.75
N LEU A 238 -0.37 -14.65 -10.22
CA LEU A 238 0.06 -14.89 -8.85
C LEU A 238 1.54 -15.26 -8.84
N VAL A 239 2.33 -14.50 -8.08
CA VAL A 239 3.75 -14.79 -7.83
C VAL A 239 3.93 -15.16 -6.37
N ARG A 240 4.54 -16.32 -6.13
CA ARG A 240 4.83 -16.78 -4.77
C ARG A 240 6.14 -16.18 -4.28
N ALA A 241 6.07 -15.44 -3.18
CA ALA A 241 7.21 -14.99 -2.42
C ALA A 241 7.73 -16.13 -1.50
N HIS A 242 9.04 -16.14 -1.23
CA HIS A 242 9.66 -17.12 -0.34
C HIS A 242 9.41 -16.79 1.14
N SER A 243 9.26 -15.50 1.46
CA SER A 243 8.95 -15.00 2.81
C SER A 243 8.19 -13.66 2.74
N PRO A 244 7.53 -13.24 3.85
CA PRO A 244 6.87 -11.93 3.91
C PRO A 244 7.83 -10.73 3.78
N LEU A 245 9.10 -10.95 4.06
CA LEU A 245 10.12 -9.91 4.03
C LEU A 245 11.04 -9.99 2.80
N GLU A 246 10.76 -10.88 1.84
CA GLU A 246 11.63 -11.06 0.67
C GLU A 246 11.88 -9.74 -0.07
N LEU A 247 10.84 -8.96 -0.36
CA LEU A 247 10.97 -7.67 -1.03
C LEU A 247 11.79 -6.63 -0.24
N ARG A 248 12.02 -6.83 1.06
CA ARG A 248 12.76 -5.89 1.93
C ARG A 248 14.17 -6.36 2.25
N LEU A 249 14.38 -7.67 2.33
CA LEU A 249 15.65 -8.25 2.76
C LEU A 249 16.44 -8.90 1.62
N GLN A 250 15.77 -9.39 0.58
CA GLN A 250 16.34 -10.04 -0.59
C GLN A 250 15.55 -9.65 -1.86
N PRO A 251 15.53 -8.35 -2.22
CA PRO A 251 14.58 -7.81 -3.17
C PRO A 251 14.82 -8.22 -4.63
N GLU A 252 16.01 -8.72 -4.98
CA GLU A 252 16.48 -8.81 -6.37
C GLU A 252 15.56 -9.63 -7.28
N ARG A 253 15.01 -10.74 -6.79
CA ARG A 253 14.11 -11.59 -7.56
C ARG A 253 12.76 -10.92 -7.78
N LEU A 254 12.13 -10.49 -6.70
CA LEU A 254 10.79 -9.90 -6.78
C LEU A 254 10.80 -8.51 -7.43
N THR A 255 11.84 -7.69 -7.23
CA THR A 255 11.96 -6.41 -7.96
C THR A 255 12.17 -6.60 -9.44
N ARG A 256 12.78 -7.71 -9.89
CA ARG A 256 12.84 -8.07 -11.31
C ARG A 256 11.45 -8.43 -11.83
N GLU A 257 10.71 -9.30 -11.13
CA GLU A 257 9.32 -9.64 -11.48
C GLU A 257 8.42 -8.38 -11.58
N LEU A 258 8.58 -7.44 -10.64
CA LEU A 258 7.86 -6.15 -10.66
C LEU A 258 8.27 -5.30 -11.87
N GLY A 259 9.57 -5.21 -12.16
CA GLY A 259 10.09 -4.44 -13.29
C GLY A 259 9.62 -5.01 -14.63
N ASP A 260 9.66 -6.33 -14.80
CA ASP A 260 9.17 -7.02 -16.00
C ASP A 260 7.66 -6.78 -16.19
N PHE A 261 6.87 -6.91 -15.13
CA PHE A 261 5.43 -6.60 -15.17
C PHE A 261 5.18 -5.14 -15.56
N LEU A 262 5.89 -4.21 -14.95
CA LEU A 262 5.78 -2.79 -15.29
C LEU A 262 6.17 -2.55 -16.76
N ALA A 263 7.24 -3.16 -17.27
CA ALA A 263 7.65 -3.03 -18.64
C ALA A 263 6.59 -3.54 -19.62
N GLU A 264 5.96 -4.69 -19.34
CA GLU A 264 4.84 -5.25 -20.12
C GLU A 264 3.66 -4.28 -20.20
N LEU A 265 3.29 -3.64 -19.07
CA LEU A 265 2.16 -2.69 -19.03
C LEU A 265 2.35 -1.46 -19.90
N TRP A 266 3.59 -1.06 -20.16
CA TRP A 266 3.92 0.09 -20.99
C TRP A 266 4.48 -0.29 -22.36
N ALA A 267 4.55 -1.58 -22.70
CA ALA A 267 4.84 -2.00 -24.05
C ALA A 267 3.77 -1.47 -25.03
N PRO A 268 4.15 -1.02 -26.24
CA PRO A 268 3.17 -0.69 -27.27
C PRO A 268 2.29 -1.93 -27.51
N ARG A 269 0.96 -1.74 -27.44
CA ARG A 269 0.05 -2.82 -27.88
C ARG A 269 0.33 -3.08 -29.36
N PRO A 270 0.51 -4.35 -29.81
CA PRO A 270 0.56 -4.64 -31.24
C PRO A 270 -0.75 -4.11 -31.83
N ASP A 271 -0.62 -3.31 -32.90
CA ASP A 271 -1.77 -2.82 -33.66
C ASP A 271 -2.60 -4.03 -34.12
N VAL A 272 -3.79 -4.17 -33.54
CA VAL A 272 -4.82 -5.04 -34.08
C VAL A 272 -5.50 -4.27 -35.22
N SER A 273 -4.68 -3.94 -36.23
CA SER A 273 -5.19 -3.37 -37.45
C SER A 273 -4.86 -4.34 -38.60
N SER A 274 -5.95 -4.76 -39.28
CA SER A 274 -5.98 -5.48 -40.54
C SER A 274 -5.69 -6.98 -40.51
N SER A 275 -6.72 -7.75 -40.22
CA SER A 275 -7.02 -8.92 -41.07
C SER A 275 -8.42 -8.68 -41.65
N ASP A 276 -8.43 -8.14 -42.86
CA ASP A 276 -9.56 -8.16 -43.79
C ASP A 276 -9.97 -9.61 -44.11
#